data_63b6e5eee28cf4447d4eac4d8a9265c4
#
_entry.id   63b6e5eee28cf4447d4eac4d8a9265c4
#
_cell.length_a   1.000
_cell.length_b   1.000
_cell.length_c   1.000
_cell.angle_alpha   90.00
_cell.angle_beta   90.00
_cell.angle_gamma   90.00
#
_symmetry.space_group_name_H-M   'P 1'
#
loop_
_entity.id
_entity.type
_entity.pdbx_description
1 polymer ?
#
loop_
_entity_poly.entity_id
_entity_poly.type
_entity_poly.pdbx_seq_one_letter_code
_entity_poly.pdbx_strand_id
1 'polypeptide(L)'
;MALLTAQGIARVAIPLLKRALVLVRTVTMVPAAGFTGPNGETIDVRVRLPRSARTQASPGASITYDDQNEVSVPVTLAHLYDAYHITDENLTLELEDYASQITAPQVASVATGAEDALATVMNDLTADLSFALTESESDTIDTILAAREALGEADVPTGGRFLAVSPSIATRLLNVEKFTKVNESGGESALRDAILGRIYGFTVVESNGLDTDEAVAYHSSGFVFASKKPADPRGANETAAISQDGINIRQIFQYDPDVLSDASVLSTFAGASAVYEDADDSSPADNDRFVKIDVASS
;
A
#
# COMPACT_ATOMS: atom_id res chain seq x y z
N MET A 1 12.36 -31.88 -16.62
CA MET A 1 11.85 -30.66 -15.98
C MET A 1 10.72 -31.04 -15.04
N ALA A 2 10.78 -30.63 -13.79
CA ALA A 2 9.62 -30.77 -12.91
C ALA A 2 8.60 -29.70 -13.35
N LEU A 3 7.44 -30.15 -13.85
CA LEU A 3 6.31 -29.26 -14.06
C LEU A 3 6.04 -28.52 -12.73
N LEU A 4 6.20 -27.19 -12.74
CA LEU A 4 5.88 -26.38 -11.58
C LEU A 4 4.38 -26.49 -11.35
N THR A 5 4.00 -27.28 -10.37
CA THR A 5 2.61 -27.32 -9.91
C THR A 5 2.23 -25.96 -9.35
N ALA A 6 0.95 -25.59 -9.38
CA ALA A 6 0.42 -24.35 -8.79
C ALA A 6 0.95 -24.09 -7.36
N GLN A 7 1.20 -25.13 -6.57
CA GLN A 7 1.83 -25.04 -5.25
C GLN A 7 3.32 -24.67 -5.29
N GLY A 8 4.05 -25.09 -6.31
CA GLY A 8 5.45 -24.69 -6.51
C GLY A 8 5.58 -23.21 -6.83
N ILE A 9 4.70 -22.71 -7.68
CA ILE A 9 4.60 -21.29 -8.04
C ILE A 9 4.25 -20.43 -6.82
N ALA A 10 3.26 -20.84 -6.02
CA ALA A 10 2.90 -20.15 -4.79
C ALA A 10 4.07 -20.03 -3.81
N ARG A 11 4.90 -21.04 -3.68
CA ARG A 11 6.09 -21.01 -2.80
C ARG A 11 7.13 -19.99 -3.23
N VAL A 12 7.28 -19.76 -4.53
CA VAL A 12 8.22 -18.75 -5.06
C VAL A 12 7.60 -17.35 -4.99
N ALA A 13 6.31 -17.21 -5.30
CA ALA A 13 5.61 -15.95 -5.34
C ALA A 13 5.47 -15.28 -3.96
N ILE A 14 5.20 -16.06 -2.91
CA ILE A 14 4.97 -15.53 -1.55
C ILE A 14 6.14 -14.68 -1.01
N PRO A 15 7.39 -15.17 -0.97
CA PRO A 15 8.50 -14.35 -0.47
C PRO A 15 8.79 -13.13 -1.34
N LEU A 16 8.54 -13.20 -2.65
CA LEU A 16 8.71 -12.09 -3.58
C LEU A 16 7.68 -10.99 -3.33
N LEU A 17 6.40 -11.36 -3.16
CA LEU A 17 5.34 -10.42 -2.77
C LEU A 17 5.68 -9.71 -1.46
N LYS A 18 6.11 -10.46 -0.44
CA LYS A 18 6.50 -9.87 0.85
C LYS A 18 7.62 -8.85 0.74
N ARG A 19 8.56 -9.05 -0.18
CA ARG A 19 9.68 -8.15 -0.39
C ARG A 19 9.31 -6.92 -1.22
N ALA A 20 8.40 -7.07 -2.18
CA ALA A 20 7.98 -6.01 -3.07
C ALA A 20 6.98 -5.05 -2.42
N LEU A 21 6.10 -5.58 -1.53
CA LEU A 21 5.04 -4.81 -0.89
C LEU A 21 5.54 -4.11 0.37
N VAL A 22 5.69 -2.82 0.29
CA VAL A 22 6.16 -1.97 1.40
C VAL A 22 5.02 -1.10 1.94
N LEU A 23 4.41 -0.25 1.10
CA LEU A 23 3.32 0.66 1.48
C LEU A 23 2.02 -0.07 1.78
N VAL A 24 1.62 -1.00 0.91
CA VAL A 24 0.35 -1.73 1.03
C VAL A 24 0.20 -2.42 2.39
N ARG A 25 1.31 -2.85 3.01
CA ARG A 25 1.31 -3.49 4.33
C ARG A 25 1.13 -2.53 5.50
N THR A 26 1.22 -1.23 5.28
CA THR A 26 1.11 -0.20 6.32
C THR A 26 -0.29 0.40 6.43
N VAL A 27 -1.17 0.10 5.48
CA VAL A 27 -2.53 0.62 5.39
C VAL A 27 -3.59 -0.42 5.74
N THR A 28 -4.83 -0.01 5.86
CA THR A 28 -5.96 -0.91 6.13
C THR A 28 -6.32 -1.69 4.88
N MET A 29 -6.22 -3.02 4.96
CA MET A 29 -6.62 -3.90 3.87
C MET A 29 -8.06 -4.38 4.02
N VAL A 30 -8.79 -4.37 2.91
CA VAL A 30 -10.15 -4.91 2.86
C VAL A 30 -10.09 -6.42 2.64
N PRO A 31 -10.68 -7.23 3.53
CA PRO A 31 -10.68 -8.68 3.35
C PRO A 31 -11.52 -9.07 2.12
N ALA A 32 -11.03 -10.06 1.36
CA ALA A 32 -11.69 -10.57 0.14
C ALA A 32 -13.16 -11.00 0.35
N ALA A 33 -13.55 -11.35 1.58
CA ALA A 33 -14.93 -11.70 1.94
C ALA A 33 -15.91 -10.53 1.85
N GLY A 34 -15.45 -9.27 1.90
CA GLY A 34 -16.28 -8.08 1.70
C GLY A 34 -16.78 -7.87 0.27
N PHE A 35 -16.28 -8.66 -0.68
CA PHE A 35 -16.55 -8.55 -2.12
C PHE A 35 -17.70 -9.47 -2.59
N THR A 36 -18.79 -9.56 -1.86
CA THR A 36 -19.95 -10.39 -2.22
C THR A 36 -20.90 -9.58 -3.11
N GLY A 37 -20.96 -9.93 -4.39
CA GLY A 37 -21.95 -9.43 -5.34
C GLY A 37 -21.38 -8.80 -6.61
N PRO A 38 -22.21 -8.51 -7.62
CA PRO A 38 -21.81 -7.85 -8.86
C PRO A 38 -21.76 -6.33 -8.66
N ASN A 39 -20.81 -5.83 -7.87
CA ASN A 39 -20.72 -4.42 -7.48
C ASN A 39 -19.95 -3.54 -8.51
N GLY A 40 -19.67 -4.06 -9.72
CA GLY A 40 -18.93 -3.32 -10.72
C GLY A 40 -17.43 -3.17 -10.37
N GLU A 41 -16.83 -2.09 -10.85
CA GLU A 41 -15.40 -1.79 -10.65
C GLU A 41 -15.13 -1.07 -9.32
N THR A 42 -16.14 -0.47 -8.71
CA THR A 42 -16.04 0.30 -7.47
C THR A 42 -16.63 -0.46 -6.30
N ILE A 43 -15.93 -0.43 -5.18
CA ILE A 43 -16.33 -1.09 -3.95
C ILE A 43 -16.42 -0.05 -2.85
N ASP A 44 -17.55 -0.01 -2.19
CA ASP A 44 -17.77 0.87 -1.04
C ASP A 44 -17.24 0.23 0.23
N VAL A 45 -16.19 0.78 0.79
CA VAL A 45 -15.61 0.35 2.05
C VAL A 45 -16.15 1.21 3.17
N ARG A 46 -16.81 0.58 4.15
CA ARG A 46 -17.36 1.29 5.31
C ARG A 46 -16.27 1.47 6.36
N VAL A 47 -15.95 2.71 6.65
CA VAL A 47 -15.04 3.10 7.71
C VAL A 47 -15.83 3.70 8.87
N ARG A 48 -15.54 3.23 10.08
CA ARG A 48 -16.18 3.75 11.29
C ARG A 48 -15.43 4.99 11.76
N LEU A 49 -16.19 6.06 12.01
CA LEU A 49 -15.64 7.27 12.61
C LEU A 49 -15.47 7.12 14.12
N PRO A 50 -14.51 7.83 14.74
CA PRO A 50 -14.36 7.88 16.17
C PRO A 50 -15.59 8.51 16.82
N ARG A 51 -15.91 8.09 18.02
CA ARG A 51 -17.05 8.60 18.80
C ARG A 51 -16.56 9.18 20.10
N SER A 52 -17.14 10.31 20.49
CA SER A 52 -16.87 10.94 21.78
C SER A 52 -17.87 10.47 22.85
N ALA A 53 -17.37 10.22 24.06
CA ALA A 53 -18.23 9.89 25.20
C ALA A 53 -18.96 11.13 25.69
N ARG A 54 -20.25 10.98 26.02
CA ARG A 54 -21.05 12.03 26.64
C ARG A 54 -21.19 11.81 28.13
N THR A 55 -21.27 12.88 28.87
CA THR A 55 -21.51 12.82 30.33
C THR A 55 -22.98 13.14 30.63
N GLN A 56 -23.63 12.30 31.41
CA GLN A 56 -24.98 12.57 31.85
C GLN A 56 -24.98 13.74 32.86
N ALA A 57 -25.80 14.75 32.59
CA ALA A 57 -25.80 15.99 33.35
C ALA A 57 -26.19 15.80 34.84
N SER A 58 -27.10 14.85 35.14
CA SER A 58 -27.50 14.44 36.51
C SER A 58 -28.07 13.03 36.46
N PRO A 59 -28.09 12.30 37.60
CA PRO A 59 -28.72 10.99 37.70
C PRO A 59 -30.20 11.08 37.31
N GLY A 60 -30.63 10.27 36.32
CA GLY A 60 -31.99 10.26 35.81
C GLY A 60 -32.29 11.26 34.71
N ALA A 61 -31.33 12.10 34.26
CA ALA A 61 -31.48 12.94 33.09
C ALA A 61 -31.56 12.08 31.81
N SER A 62 -32.39 12.51 30.84
CA SER A 62 -32.49 11.82 29.57
C SER A 62 -31.14 11.83 28.82
N ILE A 63 -30.80 10.68 28.22
CA ILE A 63 -29.61 10.53 27.38
C ILE A 63 -29.99 10.80 25.93
N THR A 64 -29.05 11.34 25.16
CA THR A 64 -29.17 11.50 23.72
C THR A 64 -28.51 10.33 23.03
N TYR A 65 -29.21 9.74 22.07
CA TYR A 65 -28.66 8.68 21.22
C TYR A 65 -28.10 9.32 19.96
N ASP A 66 -26.87 8.93 19.60
CA ASP A 66 -26.27 9.28 18.32
C ASP A 66 -26.55 8.18 17.31
N ASP A 67 -26.89 8.55 16.10
CA ASP A 67 -26.98 7.62 14.99
C ASP A 67 -25.61 7.03 14.67
N GLN A 68 -25.61 5.84 14.04
CA GLN A 68 -24.37 5.19 13.63
C GLN A 68 -23.83 5.93 12.41
N ASN A 69 -22.73 6.65 12.58
CA ASN A 69 -22.08 7.37 11.50
C ASN A 69 -20.98 6.47 10.89
N GLU A 70 -21.21 6.00 9.68
CA GLU A 70 -20.25 5.24 8.88
C GLU A 70 -20.00 6.02 7.60
N VAL A 71 -18.73 6.28 7.26
CA VAL A 71 -18.37 6.84 5.97
C VAL A 71 -18.15 5.72 4.98
N SER A 72 -18.72 5.85 3.80
CA SER A 72 -18.51 4.94 2.68
C SER A 72 -17.41 5.49 1.79
N VAL A 73 -16.28 4.80 1.73
CA VAL A 73 -15.13 5.17 0.90
C VAL A 73 -15.17 4.34 -0.37
N PRO A 74 -15.39 4.94 -1.55
CA PRO A 74 -15.36 4.23 -2.81
C PRO A 74 -13.92 3.89 -3.20
N VAL A 75 -13.65 2.61 -3.43
CA VAL A 75 -12.36 2.11 -3.95
C VAL A 75 -12.59 1.56 -5.35
N THR A 76 -12.00 2.18 -6.35
CA THR A 76 -12.05 1.70 -7.73
C THR A 76 -10.92 0.71 -7.98
N LEU A 77 -11.26 -0.47 -8.50
CA LEU A 77 -10.30 -1.53 -8.78
C LEU A 77 -9.83 -1.47 -10.23
N ALA A 78 -8.54 -1.39 -10.44
CA ALA A 78 -7.89 -1.58 -11.73
C ALA A 78 -7.52 -3.06 -11.94
N HIS A 79 -7.61 -3.53 -13.17
CA HIS A 79 -7.15 -4.87 -13.54
C HIS A 79 -5.66 -4.81 -13.90
N LEU A 80 -4.83 -5.23 -12.97
CA LEU A 80 -3.38 -5.34 -13.18
C LEU A 80 -3.05 -6.74 -13.70
N TYR A 81 -2.22 -6.81 -14.73
CA TYR A 81 -1.77 -8.09 -15.27
C TYR A 81 -0.35 -7.98 -15.84
N ASP A 82 0.33 -9.11 -15.83
CA ASP A 82 1.58 -9.34 -16.54
C ASP A 82 1.43 -10.65 -17.33
N ALA A 83 1.73 -10.61 -18.63
CA ALA A 83 1.56 -11.72 -19.53
C ALA A 83 2.84 -11.99 -20.33
N TYR A 84 3.25 -13.24 -20.40
CA TYR A 84 4.45 -13.68 -21.08
C TYR A 84 4.16 -14.86 -22.02
N HIS A 85 4.64 -14.77 -23.26
CA HIS A 85 4.64 -15.88 -24.21
C HIS A 85 6.00 -16.58 -24.20
N ILE A 86 5.98 -17.90 -24.10
CA ILE A 86 7.16 -18.76 -24.08
C ILE A 86 7.05 -19.69 -25.27
N THR A 87 7.91 -19.53 -26.26
CA THR A 87 7.93 -20.42 -27.42
C THR A 87 8.45 -21.80 -27.04
N ASP A 88 8.04 -22.83 -27.77
CA ASP A 88 8.52 -24.21 -27.59
C ASP A 88 10.04 -24.29 -27.65
N GLU A 89 10.66 -23.44 -28.50
CA GLU A 89 12.11 -23.34 -28.64
C GLU A 89 12.75 -22.81 -27.34
N ASN A 90 12.27 -21.71 -26.81
CA ASN A 90 12.78 -21.13 -25.56
C ASN A 90 12.56 -22.08 -24.39
N LEU A 91 11.39 -22.73 -24.31
CA LEU A 91 11.06 -23.69 -23.26
C LEU A 91 12.01 -24.90 -23.27
N THR A 92 12.42 -25.32 -24.47
CA THR A 92 13.22 -26.54 -24.65
C THR A 92 14.72 -26.29 -24.60
N LEU A 93 15.19 -25.19 -25.15
CA LEU A 93 16.60 -24.93 -25.38
C LEU A 93 17.23 -23.88 -24.46
N GLU A 94 16.45 -22.92 -23.97
CA GLU A 94 16.99 -21.76 -23.27
C GLU A 94 16.55 -21.66 -21.79
N LEU A 95 15.39 -22.21 -21.45
CA LEU A 95 14.85 -22.07 -20.11
C LEU A 95 15.47 -23.06 -19.12
N GLU A 96 16.27 -22.57 -18.18
CA GLU A 96 16.87 -23.40 -17.13
C GLU A 96 15.94 -23.57 -15.92
N ASP A 97 15.30 -22.47 -15.48
CA ASP A 97 14.38 -22.48 -14.34
C ASP A 97 13.19 -21.53 -14.58
N TYR A 98 12.02 -22.11 -14.81
CA TYR A 98 10.77 -21.39 -15.06
C TYR A 98 10.39 -20.45 -13.92
N ALA A 99 10.60 -20.89 -12.68
CA ALA A 99 10.18 -20.11 -11.50
C ALA A 99 10.96 -18.80 -11.36
N SER A 100 12.28 -18.85 -11.52
CA SER A 100 13.13 -17.69 -11.37
C SER A 100 13.13 -16.76 -12.58
N GLN A 101 13.01 -17.32 -13.79
CA GLN A 101 13.13 -16.57 -15.02
C GLN A 101 11.80 -15.94 -15.48
N ILE A 102 10.66 -16.54 -15.15
CA ILE A 102 9.34 -16.10 -15.62
C ILE A 102 8.43 -15.72 -14.47
N THR A 103 8.18 -16.64 -13.53
CA THR A 103 7.21 -16.37 -12.46
C THR A 103 7.67 -15.26 -11.52
N ALA A 104 8.94 -15.21 -11.18
CA ALA A 104 9.47 -14.21 -10.26
C ALA A 104 9.36 -12.77 -10.81
N PRO A 105 9.76 -12.46 -12.05
CA PRO A 105 9.54 -11.15 -12.65
C PRO A 105 8.06 -10.76 -12.77
N GLN A 106 7.18 -11.72 -13.16
CA GLN A 106 5.74 -11.46 -13.25
C GLN A 106 5.14 -11.07 -11.89
N VAL A 107 5.50 -11.81 -10.84
CA VAL A 107 5.05 -11.49 -9.46
C VAL A 107 5.55 -10.13 -9.02
N ALA A 108 6.81 -9.80 -9.31
CA ALA A 108 7.39 -8.50 -8.98
C ALA A 108 6.66 -7.37 -9.71
N SER A 109 6.39 -7.54 -11.02
CA SER A 109 5.66 -6.58 -11.84
C SER A 109 4.26 -6.28 -11.29
N VAL A 110 3.46 -7.33 -11.01
CA VAL A 110 2.11 -7.17 -10.46
C VAL A 110 2.13 -6.58 -9.05
N ALA A 111 3.12 -6.94 -8.22
CA ALA A 111 3.29 -6.37 -6.89
C ALA A 111 3.64 -4.87 -6.96
N THR A 112 4.55 -4.49 -7.85
CA THR A 112 4.87 -3.07 -8.07
C THR A 112 3.64 -2.30 -8.53
N GLY A 113 2.84 -2.84 -9.48
CA GLY A 113 1.60 -2.19 -9.88
C GLY A 113 0.58 -2.02 -8.75
N ALA A 114 0.54 -2.93 -7.78
CA ALA A 114 -0.30 -2.79 -6.59
C ALA A 114 0.23 -1.71 -5.63
N GLU A 115 1.55 -1.59 -5.47
CA GLU A 115 2.20 -0.50 -4.72
C GLU A 115 1.94 0.85 -5.40
N ASP A 116 2.10 0.93 -6.72
CA ASP A 116 1.88 2.15 -7.51
C ASP A 116 0.44 2.63 -7.42
N ALA A 117 -0.55 1.73 -7.32
CA ALA A 117 -1.94 2.09 -7.13
C ALA A 117 -2.17 2.84 -5.81
N LEU A 118 -1.47 2.47 -4.73
CA LEU A 118 -1.53 3.19 -3.45
C LEU A 118 -0.68 4.46 -3.50
N ALA A 119 0.52 4.40 -4.08
CA ALA A 119 1.41 5.55 -4.23
C ALA A 119 0.75 6.67 -5.05
N THR A 120 0.02 6.34 -6.12
CA THR A 120 -0.73 7.31 -6.92
C THR A 120 -1.75 8.07 -6.05
N VAL A 121 -2.50 7.37 -5.19
CA VAL A 121 -3.44 8.03 -4.27
C VAL A 121 -2.71 8.97 -3.30
N MET A 122 -1.52 8.59 -2.83
CA MET A 122 -0.71 9.45 -1.95
C MET A 122 -0.13 10.65 -2.68
N ASN A 123 0.30 10.47 -3.94
CA ASN A 123 0.83 11.55 -4.77
C ASN A 123 -0.25 12.57 -5.18
N ASP A 124 -1.50 12.12 -5.35
CA ASP A 124 -2.63 12.98 -5.71
C ASP A 124 -3.16 13.84 -4.55
N LEU A 125 -2.69 13.61 -3.31
CA LEU A 125 -3.07 14.44 -2.17
C LEU A 125 -2.54 15.86 -2.33
N THR A 126 -3.26 16.82 -1.77
CA THR A 126 -2.77 18.21 -1.64
C THR A 126 -1.76 18.28 -0.48
N ALA A 127 -0.66 18.99 -0.68
CA ALA A 127 0.35 19.17 0.37
C ALA A 127 -0.16 20.10 1.47
N ASP A 128 -0.06 19.66 2.72
CA ASP A 128 -0.44 20.40 3.91
C ASP A 128 0.75 21.14 4.53
N LEU A 129 1.92 20.51 4.42
CA LEU A 129 3.18 21.03 4.95
C LEU A 129 4.25 21.01 3.85
N SER A 130 5.29 21.80 4.02
CA SER A 130 6.43 21.78 3.10
C SER A 130 7.76 21.80 3.83
N PHE A 131 8.73 21.03 3.29
CA PHE A 131 10.13 21.14 3.67
C PHE A 131 10.71 22.43 3.11
N ALA A 132 11.49 23.15 3.90
CA ALA A 132 12.19 24.31 3.39
C ALA A 132 13.22 23.92 2.31
N LEU A 133 13.38 24.76 1.29
CA LEU A 133 14.36 24.59 0.21
C LEU A 133 15.80 24.54 0.74
N THR A 134 16.07 25.29 1.81
CA THR A 134 17.34 25.25 2.50
C THR A 134 17.44 23.95 3.28
N GLU A 135 18.34 23.07 2.87
CA GLU A 135 18.59 21.77 3.50
C GLU A 135 19.17 21.92 4.91
N SER A 136 18.46 22.56 5.83
CA SER A 136 18.89 22.62 7.21
C SER A 136 18.32 21.42 7.99
N GLU A 137 19.14 20.84 8.84
CA GLU A 137 18.76 19.72 9.72
C GLU A 137 17.56 20.09 10.60
N SER A 138 17.49 21.35 11.06
CA SER A 138 16.37 21.86 11.87
C SER A 138 15.04 21.85 11.12
N ASP A 139 15.03 22.30 9.87
CA ASP A 139 13.81 22.40 9.07
C ASP A 139 13.18 21.03 8.79
N THR A 140 14.01 20.03 8.50
CA THR A 140 13.55 18.65 8.31
C THR A 140 12.92 18.07 9.58
N ILE A 141 13.54 18.34 10.75
CA ILE A 141 13.01 17.90 12.03
C ILE A 141 11.71 18.61 12.37
N ASP A 142 11.68 19.93 12.20
CA ASP A 142 10.54 20.77 12.55
C ASP A 142 9.32 20.43 11.70
N THR A 143 9.50 20.13 10.40
CA THR A 143 8.42 19.68 9.51
C THR A 143 7.82 18.33 9.95
N ILE A 144 8.67 17.35 10.35
CA ILE A 144 8.17 16.07 10.86
C ILE A 144 7.44 16.24 12.20
N LEU A 145 7.93 17.15 13.05
CA LEU A 145 7.25 17.45 14.31
C LEU A 145 5.92 18.15 14.08
N ALA A 146 5.81 19.08 13.11
CA ALA A 146 4.57 19.71 12.70
C ALA A 146 3.56 18.68 12.17
N ALA A 147 3.99 17.73 11.33
CA ALA A 147 3.11 16.64 10.89
C ALA A 147 2.63 15.77 12.06
N ARG A 148 3.48 15.53 13.06
CA ARG A 148 3.08 14.82 14.27
C ARG A 148 2.06 15.61 15.09
N GLU A 149 2.24 16.93 15.20
CA GLU A 149 1.34 17.84 15.90
C GLU A 149 -0.03 17.84 15.22
N ALA A 150 -0.09 18.02 13.90
CA ALA A 150 -1.32 17.99 13.11
C ALA A 150 -2.11 16.68 13.33
N LEU A 151 -1.45 15.51 13.22
CA LEU A 151 -2.09 14.22 13.52
C LEU A 151 -2.49 14.08 15.02
N GLY A 152 -1.86 14.81 15.91
CA GLY A 152 -2.20 14.84 17.33
C GLY A 152 -3.42 15.70 17.60
N GLU A 153 -3.54 16.86 16.95
CA GLU A 153 -4.68 17.77 17.04
C GLU A 153 -5.95 17.15 16.43
N ALA A 154 -5.78 16.30 15.38
CA ALA A 154 -6.84 15.50 14.80
C ALA A 154 -7.22 14.26 15.63
N ASP A 155 -6.79 14.14 16.88
CA ASP A 155 -7.07 13.00 17.78
C ASP A 155 -6.70 11.63 17.18
N VAL A 156 -5.80 11.58 16.21
CA VAL A 156 -5.33 10.31 15.60
C VAL A 156 -4.51 9.52 16.61
N PRO A 157 -4.74 8.19 16.78
CA PRO A 157 -3.98 7.36 17.71
C PRO A 157 -2.47 7.44 17.46
N THR A 158 -1.67 7.42 18.52
CA THR A 158 -0.19 7.47 18.41
C THR A 158 0.44 6.16 17.96
N GLY A 159 -0.29 5.04 18.07
CA GLY A 159 0.13 3.73 17.58
C GLY A 159 -0.27 3.55 16.12
N GLY A 160 0.59 2.92 15.30
CA GLY A 160 0.27 2.68 13.89
C GLY A 160 0.43 3.89 12.98
N ARG A 161 1.24 4.89 13.38
CA ARG A 161 1.61 6.02 12.52
C ARG A 161 2.82 5.66 11.68
N PHE A 162 2.74 5.98 10.40
CA PHE A 162 3.78 5.75 9.39
C PHE A 162 4.16 7.07 8.74
N LEU A 163 5.39 7.13 8.24
CA LEU A 163 5.89 8.20 7.40
C LEU A 163 6.44 7.55 6.14
N ALA A 164 5.67 7.58 5.06
CA ALA A 164 6.16 7.18 3.75
C ALA A 164 6.98 8.31 3.15
N VAL A 165 8.14 7.99 2.63
CA VAL A 165 9.09 8.96 2.08
C VAL A 165 9.59 8.53 0.72
N SER A 166 9.77 9.50 -0.19
CA SER A 166 10.49 9.30 -1.44
C SER A 166 11.97 9.08 -1.19
N PRO A 167 12.73 8.47 -2.12
CA PRO A 167 14.17 8.25 -1.98
C PRO A 167 14.97 9.55 -1.74
N SER A 168 14.52 10.68 -2.30
CA SER A 168 15.14 11.99 -2.07
C SER A 168 15.01 12.44 -0.61
N ILE A 169 13.80 12.32 -0.05
CA ILE A 169 13.54 12.66 1.35
C ILE A 169 14.22 11.64 2.28
N ALA A 170 14.23 10.35 1.93
CA ALA A 170 14.95 9.32 2.68
C ALA A 170 16.44 9.68 2.81
N THR A 171 17.08 10.10 1.72
CA THR A 171 18.47 10.57 1.72
C THR A 171 18.66 11.80 2.61
N ARG A 172 17.72 12.74 2.56
CA ARG A 172 17.73 13.94 3.43
C ARG A 172 17.63 13.54 4.91
N LEU A 173 16.76 12.60 5.26
CA LEU A 173 16.63 12.10 6.64
C LEU A 173 17.90 11.40 7.13
N LEU A 174 18.54 10.61 6.29
CA LEU A 174 19.82 9.95 6.64
C LEU A 174 20.96 10.93 6.87
N ASN A 175 20.89 12.13 6.28
CA ASN A 175 21.90 13.17 6.44
C ASN A 175 21.77 13.95 7.77
N VAL A 176 20.66 13.78 8.49
CA VAL A 176 20.41 14.41 9.78
C VAL A 176 21.19 13.65 10.88
N GLU A 177 22.19 14.31 11.51
CA GLU A 177 23.03 13.67 12.53
C GLU A 177 22.27 13.03 13.68
N LYS A 178 21.15 13.63 14.12
CA LYS A 178 20.34 13.09 15.22
C LYS A 178 19.78 11.71 14.90
N PHE A 179 19.41 11.46 13.64
CA PHE A 179 18.85 10.16 13.22
C PHE A 179 19.94 9.10 13.08
N THR A 180 21.11 9.48 12.60
CA THR A 180 22.27 8.58 12.50
C THR A 180 22.69 8.05 13.87
N LYS A 181 22.75 8.93 14.88
CA LYS A 181 23.13 8.55 16.26
C LYS A 181 22.10 7.66 16.97
N VAL A 182 20.81 7.79 16.66
CA VAL A 182 19.76 6.91 17.20
C VAL A 182 19.84 5.51 16.60
N ASN A 183 20.18 5.40 15.32
CA ASN A 183 20.37 4.11 14.64
C ASN A 183 21.59 3.34 15.15
N GLU A 184 22.63 4.02 15.58
CA GLU A 184 23.81 3.39 16.18
C GLU A 184 23.53 2.70 17.52
N SER A 185 22.46 3.10 18.24
CA SER A 185 22.07 2.52 19.54
C SER A 185 21.10 1.34 19.44
N GLY A 186 20.57 1.01 18.26
CA GLY A 186 19.46 0.05 18.09
C GLY A 186 19.61 -0.94 16.95
N GLY A 187 20.47 -1.94 17.09
CA GLY A 187 20.32 -3.26 16.46
C GLY A 187 20.54 -3.35 14.94
N GLU A 188 21.31 -4.36 14.54
CA GLU A 188 21.69 -4.72 13.15
C GLU A 188 20.54 -5.03 12.16
N SER A 189 19.28 -4.98 12.58
CA SER A 189 18.12 -5.33 11.73
C SER A 189 17.57 -4.15 10.90
N ALA A 190 17.85 -2.91 11.29
CA ALA A 190 17.32 -1.72 10.62
C ALA A 190 17.87 -1.48 9.20
N LEU A 191 19.03 -2.00 8.90
CA LEU A 191 19.72 -1.87 7.61
C LEU A 191 19.21 -2.85 6.51
N ARG A 192 18.34 -3.80 6.86
CA ARG A 192 17.95 -4.88 5.94
C ARG A 192 16.59 -4.73 5.29
N ASP A 193 15.68 -3.91 5.82
CA ASP A 193 14.26 -3.99 5.47
C ASP A 193 13.67 -2.61 5.12
N ALA A 194 14.16 -1.82 4.22
CA ALA A 194 13.54 -0.56 3.74
C ALA A 194 12.85 0.34 4.82
N ILE A 195 12.88 -0.08 6.07
CA ILE A 195 12.38 0.62 7.25
C ILE A 195 13.55 1.41 7.83
N LEU A 196 13.56 2.71 7.59
CA LEU A 196 14.59 3.63 8.11
C LEU A 196 14.56 3.77 9.64
N GLY A 197 13.71 3.01 10.34
CA GLY A 197 13.57 3.01 11.78
C GLY A 197 12.33 3.76 12.29
N ARG A 198 12.32 4.12 13.57
CA ARG A 198 11.26 4.93 14.19
C ARG A 198 11.78 6.33 14.51
N ILE A 199 11.13 7.33 13.95
CA ILE A 199 11.51 8.74 14.11
C ILE A 199 10.29 9.48 14.70
N TYR A 200 10.43 10.10 15.85
CA TYR A 200 9.38 10.90 16.53
C TYR A 200 8.00 10.23 16.61
N GLY A 201 7.97 8.91 16.74
CA GLY A 201 6.73 8.12 16.84
C GLY A 201 6.22 7.55 15.53
N PHE A 202 6.78 7.95 14.39
CA PHE A 202 6.50 7.36 13.08
C PHE A 202 7.40 6.17 12.79
N THR A 203 6.87 5.15 12.14
CA THR A 203 7.66 4.14 11.44
C THR A 203 7.92 4.66 10.03
N VAL A 204 9.20 4.90 9.70
CA VAL A 204 9.58 5.47 8.39
C VAL A 204 9.73 4.36 7.37
N VAL A 205 9.09 4.54 6.23
CA VAL A 205 9.03 3.58 5.13
C VAL A 205 9.42 4.28 3.84
N GLU A 206 10.45 3.79 3.14
CA GLU A 206 10.87 4.31 1.85
C GLU A 206 10.08 3.63 0.72
N SER A 207 9.57 4.42 -0.21
CA SER A 207 8.89 3.92 -1.41
C SER A 207 9.34 4.66 -2.66
N ASN A 208 9.66 3.88 -3.70
CA ASN A 208 10.01 4.40 -5.02
C ASN A 208 8.77 4.85 -5.83
N GLY A 209 7.57 4.53 -5.37
CA GLY A 209 6.32 4.92 -6.03
C GLY A 209 5.88 6.34 -5.68
N LEU A 210 6.45 6.95 -4.63
CA LEU A 210 6.18 8.35 -4.29
C LEU A 210 6.96 9.27 -5.23
N ASP A 211 6.35 10.40 -5.57
CA ASP A 211 6.98 11.43 -6.38
C ASP A 211 8.21 12.02 -5.69
N THR A 212 9.12 12.57 -6.48
CA THR A 212 10.36 13.14 -5.97
C THR A 212 10.06 14.28 -4.99
N ASP A 213 10.78 14.28 -3.87
CA ASP A 213 10.66 15.30 -2.82
C ASP A 213 9.33 15.33 -2.07
N GLU A 214 8.59 14.22 -2.08
CA GLU A 214 7.35 14.05 -1.35
C GLU A 214 7.49 13.07 -0.17
N ALA A 215 6.69 13.32 0.85
CA ALA A 215 6.48 12.43 1.99
C ALA A 215 5.04 12.52 2.47
N VAL A 216 4.53 11.42 3.03
CA VAL A 216 3.18 11.36 3.61
C VAL A 216 3.27 10.78 5.01
N ALA A 217 2.86 11.56 6.00
CA ALA A 217 2.69 11.10 7.39
C ALA A 217 1.24 10.66 7.58
N TYR A 218 0.99 9.43 8.01
CA TYR A 218 -0.36 8.89 8.11
C TYR A 218 -0.51 7.84 9.20
N HIS A 219 -1.74 7.61 9.60
CA HIS A 219 -2.12 6.45 10.39
C HIS A 219 -2.60 5.33 9.47
N SER A 220 -2.42 4.07 9.86
CA SER A 220 -2.81 2.90 9.04
C SER A 220 -4.27 2.91 8.56
N SER A 221 -5.16 3.63 9.25
CA SER A 221 -6.56 3.79 8.85
C SER A 221 -6.83 5.00 7.95
N GLY A 222 -5.81 5.80 7.60
CA GLY A 222 -5.94 6.93 6.67
C GLY A 222 -6.09 6.51 5.21
N PHE A 223 -5.69 5.29 4.89
CA PHE A 223 -5.83 4.72 3.54
C PHE A 223 -6.44 3.33 3.59
N VAL A 224 -7.17 3.00 2.55
CA VAL A 224 -7.76 1.68 2.34
C VAL A 224 -7.22 1.11 1.04
N PHE A 225 -6.75 -0.12 1.11
CA PHE A 225 -6.32 -0.91 -0.05
C PHE A 225 -7.22 -2.12 -0.21
N ALA A 226 -7.63 -2.38 -1.44
CA ALA A 226 -8.48 -3.51 -1.78
C ALA A 226 -7.84 -4.34 -2.90
N SER A 227 -7.85 -5.66 -2.75
CA SER A 227 -7.41 -6.59 -3.79
C SER A 227 -8.36 -7.75 -3.95
N LYS A 228 -8.66 -8.11 -5.19
CA LYS A 228 -9.54 -9.23 -5.53
C LYS A 228 -8.94 -10.09 -6.63
N LYS A 229 -9.01 -11.41 -6.44
CA LYS A 229 -8.67 -12.37 -7.49
C LYS A 229 -9.69 -12.30 -8.62
N PRO A 230 -9.28 -12.17 -9.90
CA PRO A 230 -10.18 -12.37 -11.03
C PRO A 230 -10.80 -13.77 -11.03
N ALA A 231 -12.00 -13.92 -11.60
CA ALA A 231 -12.67 -15.22 -11.71
C ALA A 231 -11.86 -16.16 -12.63
N ASP A 232 -11.87 -17.46 -12.30
CA ASP A 232 -11.17 -18.43 -13.10
C ASP A 232 -11.90 -18.64 -14.46
N PRO A 233 -11.20 -18.53 -15.59
CA PRO A 233 -11.81 -18.70 -16.91
C PRO A 233 -12.13 -20.16 -17.15
N ARG A 234 -13.25 -20.43 -17.82
CA ARG A 234 -13.73 -21.80 -18.10
C ARG A 234 -12.87 -22.59 -19.09
N GLY A 235 -12.06 -21.88 -19.88
CA GLY A 235 -11.26 -22.47 -20.96
C GLY A 235 -9.75 -22.51 -20.68
N ALA A 236 -9.31 -22.19 -19.46
CA ALA A 236 -7.88 -22.27 -19.12
C ALA A 236 -7.45 -23.72 -18.90
N ASN A 237 -6.26 -24.08 -19.38
CA ASN A 237 -5.69 -25.42 -19.19
C ASN A 237 -5.34 -25.63 -17.72
N GLU A 238 -4.72 -24.64 -17.07
CA GLU A 238 -4.40 -24.69 -15.66
C GLU A 238 -4.52 -23.28 -15.04
N THR A 239 -5.09 -23.22 -13.84
CA THR A 239 -5.20 -21.99 -13.06
C THR A 239 -4.66 -22.18 -11.65
N ALA A 240 -3.90 -21.19 -11.17
CA ALA A 240 -3.42 -21.15 -9.80
C ALA A 240 -3.91 -19.87 -9.13
N ALA A 241 -4.22 -19.97 -7.84
CA ALA A 241 -4.55 -18.81 -7.02
C ALA A 241 -3.53 -18.67 -5.90
N ILE A 242 -3.05 -17.46 -5.69
CA ILE A 242 -2.11 -17.11 -4.64
C ILE A 242 -2.74 -15.99 -3.84
N SER A 243 -2.79 -16.16 -2.52
CA SER A 243 -3.26 -15.11 -1.61
C SER A 243 -2.22 -14.93 -0.53
N GLN A 244 -1.68 -13.73 -0.43
CA GLN A 244 -0.68 -13.40 0.57
C GLN A 244 -0.76 -11.92 0.95
N ASP A 245 -0.70 -11.64 2.26
CA ASP A 245 -0.69 -10.29 2.82
C ASP A 245 -1.79 -9.36 2.24
N GLY A 246 -3.01 -9.92 2.04
CA GLY A 246 -4.17 -9.20 1.51
C GLY A 246 -4.22 -9.06 -0.02
N ILE A 247 -3.17 -9.43 -0.75
CA ILE A 247 -3.18 -9.46 -2.21
C ILE A 247 -3.57 -10.83 -2.72
N ASN A 248 -4.49 -10.83 -3.68
CA ASN A 248 -5.05 -12.03 -4.28
C ASN A 248 -4.71 -12.07 -5.76
N ILE A 249 -3.84 -12.97 -6.15
CA ILE A 249 -3.33 -13.11 -7.52
C ILE A 249 -3.87 -14.38 -8.14
N ARG A 250 -4.20 -14.33 -9.44
CA ARG A 250 -4.51 -15.48 -10.26
C ARG A 250 -3.43 -15.66 -11.31
N GLN A 251 -2.93 -16.87 -11.48
CA GLN A 251 -2.08 -17.27 -12.60
C GLN A 251 -2.83 -18.20 -13.51
N ILE A 252 -2.69 -18.03 -14.81
CA ILE A 252 -3.27 -18.84 -15.87
C ILE A 252 -2.13 -19.36 -16.74
N PHE A 253 -2.17 -20.64 -17.06
CA PHE A 253 -1.34 -21.27 -18.08
C PHE A 253 -2.22 -21.75 -19.21
N GLN A 254 -1.83 -21.39 -20.44
CA GLN A 254 -2.54 -21.81 -21.64
C GLN A 254 -1.54 -22.01 -22.77
N TYR A 255 -1.64 -23.17 -23.44
CA TYR A 255 -0.90 -23.41 -24.67
C TYR A 255 -1.68 -22.91 -25.86
N ASP A 256 -1.00 -22.18 -26.74
CA ASP A 256 -1.55 -21.69 -28.00
C ASP A 256 -0.91 -22.48 -29.17
N PRO A 257 -1.65 -23.43 -29.77
CA PRO A 257 -1.13 -24.27 -30.84
C PRO A 257 -0.93 -23.51 -32.16
N ASP A 258 -1.56 -22.34 -32.35
CA ASP A 258 -1.45 -21.56 -33.58
C ASP A 258 -0.08 -20.86 -33.68
N VAL A 259 0.52 -20.56 -32.52
CA VAL A 259 1.84 -19.89 -32.45
C VAL A 259 2.89 -20.74 -31.76
N LEU A 260 2.60 -22.01 -31.44
CA LEU A 260 3.50 -22.95 -30.76
C LEU A 260 4.18 -22.34 -29.53
N SER A 261 3.36 -21.80 -28.64
CA SER A 261 3.86 -21.13 -27.42
C SER A 261 2.97 -21.38 -26.21
N ASP A 262 3.60 -21.46 -25.04
CA ASP A 262 2.92 -21.36 -23.76
C ASP A 262 2.69 -19.89 -23.38
N ALA A 263 1.51 -19.57 -22.89
CA ALA A 263 1.18 -18.29 -22.33
C ALA A 263 1.07 -18.41 -20.80
N SER A 264 1.82 -17.59 -20.08
CA SER A 264 1.69 -17.38 -18.64
C SER A 264 1.11 -16.00 -18.38
N VAL A 265 -0.05 -15.92 -17.72
CA VAL A 265 -0.72 -14.68 -17.38
C VAL A 265 -0.93 -14.61 -15.88
N LEU A 266 -0.29 -13.64 -15.24
CA LEU A 266 -0.51 -13.30 -13.84
C LEU A 266 -1.41 -12.08 -13.74
N SER A 267 -2.47 -12.12 -12.92
CA SER A 267 -3.41 -11.00 -12.84
C SER A 267 -4.06 -10.84 -11.47
N THR A 268 -4.39 -9.60 -11.13
CA THR A 268 -5.12 -9.22 -9.92
C THR A 268 -6.00 -8.00 -10.20
N PHE A 269 -7.02 -7.80 -9.41
CA PHE A 269 -7.68 -6.50 -9.26
C PHE A 269 -7.12 -5.85 -8.00
N ALA A 270 -6.65 -4.61 -8.12
CA ALA A 270 -6.14 -3.83 -7.01
C ALA A 270 -6.59 -2.37 -7.12
N GLY A 271 -6.79 -1.74 -5.98
CA GLY A 271 -7.13 -0.33 -5.89
C GLY A 271 -6.95 0.19 -4.47
N ALA A 272 -6.77 1.49 -4.36
CA ALA A 272 -6.63 2.19 -3.10
C ALA A 272 -7.49 3.45 -3.07
N SER A 273 -7.78 3.95 -1.88
CA SER A 273 -8.44 5.23 -1.68
C SER A 273 -8.02 5.84 -0.35
N ALA A 274 -7.97 7.18 -0.29
CA ALA A 274 -7.81 7.91 0.95
C ALA A 274 -9.14 7.93 1.72
N VAL A 275 -9.06 7.95 3.05
CA VAL A 275 -10.22 7.99 3.94
C VAL A 275 -10.35 9.42 4.47
N TYR A 276 -11.35 10.14 3.99
CA TYR A 276 -11.75 11.43 4.52
C TYR A 276 -12.81 11.23 5.60
N GLU A 277 -12.72 11.97 6.69
CA GLU A 277 -13.68 11.82 7.80
C GLU A 277 -15.03 12.48 7.53
N ASP A 278 -15.08 13.50 6.68
CA ASP A 278 -16.31 14.15 6.23
C ASP A 278 -16.67 13.75 4.79
N ALA A 279 -17.89 13.25 4.61
CA ALA A 279 -18.40 12.77 3.30
C ALA A 279 -18.56 13.91 2.27
N ASP A 280 -18.64 15.17 2.70
CA ASP A 280 -18.80 16.36 1.86
C ASP A 280 -17.49 17.10 1.62
N ASP A 281 -16.38 16.71 2.27
CA ASP A 281 -15.13 17.42 2.20
C ASP A 281 -14.13 16.75 1.24
N SER A 282 -13.91 17.44 0.13
CA SER A 282 -12.81 17.17 -0.80
C SER A 282 -11.54 17.95 -0.40
N SER A 283 -11.54 18.58 0.79
CA SER A 283 -10.45 19.42 1.29
C SER A 283 -9.76 18.76 2.48
N PRO A 284 -8.45 18.58 2.46
CA PRO A 284 -7.69 17.87 3.49
C PRO A 284 -7.51 18.63 4.81
N ALA A 285 -8.33 19.62 5.11
CA ALA A 285 -8.01 20.61 6.15
C ALA A 285 -8.47 20.26 7.58
N ASP A 286 -9.43 19.38 7.79
CA ASP A 286 -10.01 19.17 9.13
C ASP A 286 -10.23 17.69 9.46
N ASN A 287 -9.32 17.12 10.25
CA ASN A 287 -9.38 15.80 10.87
C ASN A 287 -8.97 14.58 10.02
N ASP A 288 -8.20 14.78 8.96
CA ASP A 288 -7.70 13.65 8.17
C ASP A 288 -6.60 12.89 8.90
N ARG A 289 -6.57 11.58 8.71
CA ARG A 289 -5.59 10.68 9.32
C ARG A 289 -4.28 10.62 8.55
N PHE A 290 -4.03 11.60 7.72
CA PHE A 290 -2.81 11.77 6.92
C PHE A 290 -2.46 13.24 6.76
N VAL A 291 -1.19 13.51 6.50
CA VAL A 291 -0.63 14.83 6.23
C VAL A 291 0.39 14.67 5.11
N LYS A 292 0.18 15.32 3.98
CA LYS A 292 1.14 15.33 2.88
C LYS A 292 2.17 16.43 3.09
N ILE A 293 3.43 16.11 2.82
CA ILE A 293 4.58 17.00 2.93
C ILE A 293 5.29 16.99 1.58
N ASP A 294 5.54 18.16 1.01
CA ASP A 294 6.34 18.33 -0.20
C ASP A 294 7.55 19.23 0.05
N VAL A 295 8.40 19.41 -0.93
CA VAL A 295 9.43 20.46 -0.88
C VAL A 295 8.80 21.75 -1.38
N ALA A 296 8.95 22.84 -0.60
CA ALA A 296 8.41 24.14 -0.94
C ALA A 296 8.80 24.52 -2.37
N SER A 297 7.81 24.75 -3.23
CA SER A 297 8.05 25.28 -4.57
C SER A 297 8.60 26.71 -4.46
N SER A 298 9.72 26.97 -5.12
CA SER A 298 10.38 28.29 -5.18
C SER A 298 9.52 29.32 -5.92
#